data_649dfab66423e6c134936aa73bccb7f7
#
_entry.id   649dfab66423e6c134936aa73bccb7f7
#
_cell.length_a   1.000
_cell.length_b   1.000
_cell.length_c   1.000
_cell.angle_alpha   90.00
_cell.angle_beta   90.00
_cell.angle_gamma   90.00
#
_symmetry.space_group_name_H-M   'P 1'
#
loop_
_entity.id
_entity.type
_entity.pdbx_description
1 polymer ?
#
loop_
_entity_poly.entity_id
_entity_poly.type
_entity_poly.pdbx_seq_one_letter_code
_entity_poly.pdbx_strand_id
1 'polypeptide(L)'
;AFSGFGSLVVTIEEGTAPLSFGNDVFYDCYISSLTLPANVTALPNFFGGLSVEEILVSEGNKAFVSVEGVLYSKNADGNPGVLLVYPSGKSDESFTIPGTVTAIADGAFKYHSDLSEITIPASVTSIGKEAFRESSLTAVTFEDGDKKLTIGDYAFCGTSIASVELPARAQKLGEYALADMSQLSVLTLGGIETIGAHAFEETGNWRGLNIVIPATVTEIGDFAFNEAENVESIT
;
A
#
# COMPACT_ATOMS: atom_id res chain seq x y z
N ALA A 1 -4.57 -23.82 -7.83
CA ALA A 1 -3.92 -25.06 -8.22
C ALA A 1 -3.15 -25.73 -7.06
N PHE A 2 -2.75 -25.00 -6.02
CA PHE A 2 -1.98 -25.53 -4.89
C PHE A 2 -2.70 -25.31 -3.54
N SER A 3 -4.00 -25.07 -3.54
CA SER A 3 -4.76 -24.83 -2.30
C SER A 3 -4.76 -26.05 -1.37
N GLY A 4 -4.69 -25.83 -0.05
CA GLY A 4 -4.76 -26.89 0.96
C GLY A 4 -3.44 -27.58 1.29
N PHE A 5 -2.31 -27.15 0.73
CA PHE A 5 -0.98 -27.58 1.17
C PHE A 5 -0.50 -26.73 2.35
N GLY A 6 0.25 -27.36 3.26
CA GLY A 6 0.97 -26.62 4.32
C GLY A 6 2.05 -25.71 3.74
N SER A 7 2.90 -25.15 4.57
CA SER A 7 3.98 -24.25 4.14
C SER A 7 4.80 -24.83 2.97
N LEU A 8 4.79 -24.12 1.83
CA LEU A 8 5.47 -24.53 0.59
C LEU A 8 6.70 -23.66 0.37
N VAL A 9 7.79 -24.28 -0.08
CA VAL A 9 8.90 -23.58 -0.73
C VAL A 9 8.70 -23.73 -2.23
N VAL A 10 8.54 -22.64 -2.95
CA VAL A 10 8.32 -22.64 -4.40
C VAL A 10 9.55 -22.07 -5.10
N THR A 11 10.27 -22.93 -5.82
CA THR A 11 11.37 -22.52 -6.69
C THR A 11 11.01 -22.83 -8.13
N ILE A 12 11.07 -21.81 -8.98
CA ILE A 12 10.82 -21.94 -10.41
C ILE A 12 12.19 -22.01 -11.09
N GLU A 13 12.42 -23.07 -11.89
CA GLU A 13 13.69 -23.24 -12.59
C GLU A 13 13.94 -22.10 -13.60
N GLU A 14 15.21 -21.75 -13.76
CA GLU A 14 15.66 -20.78 -14.77
C GLU A 14 15.31 -21.26 -16.18
N GLY A 15 14.67 -20.41 -16.95
CA GLY A 15 14.31 -20.64 -18.34
C GLY A 15 14.98 -19.63 -19.28
N THR A 16 15.00 -19.96 -20.57
CA THR A 16 15.55 -19.06 -21.62
C THR A 16 14.46 -18.18 -22.24
N ALA A 17 13.19 -18.61 -22.18
CA ALA A 17 12.05 -17.83 -22.68
C ALA A 17 11.46 -16.95 -21.56
N PRO A 18 10.90 -15.77 -21.88
CA PRO A 18 10.19 -14.95 -20.92
C PRO A 18 9.08 -15.74 -20.22
N LEU A 19 9.02 -15.63 -18.89
CA LEU A 19 7.97 -16.22 -18.07
C LEU A 19 7.05 -15.11 -17.54
N SER A 20 5.76 -15.32 -17.68
CA SER A 20 4.73 -14.47 -17.08
C SER A 20 3.76 -15.32 -16.27
N PHE A 21 3.18 -14.71 -15.24
CA PHE A 21 2.16 -15.34 -14.41
C PHE A 21 0.76 -14.84 -14.83
N GLY A 22 -0.22 -15.75 -14.81
CA GLY A 22 -1.62 -15.35 -14.83
C GLY A 22 -2.06 -14.82 -13.46
N ASN A 23 -3.30 -14.31 -13.40
CA ASN A 23 -3.91 -13.93 -12.13
C ASN A 23 -4.13 -15.17 -11.25
N ASP A 24 -4.08 -14.98 -9.93
CA ASP A 24 -4.48 -15.96 -8.91
C ASP A 24 -3.75 -17.32 -8.99
N VAL A 25 -2.54 -17.35 -9.55
CA VAL A 25 -1.74 -18.58 -9.70
C VAL A 25 -1.51 -19.26 -8.34
N PHE A 26 -1.33 -18.49 -7.30
CA PHE A 26 -1.08 -18.95 -5.93
C PHE A 26 -2.23 -18.59 -4.97
N TYR A 27 -3.44 -18.41 -5.50
CA TYR A 27 -4.60 -18.10 -4.68
C TYR A 27 -4.81 -19.16 -3.61
N ASP A 28 -5.06 -18.74 -2.36
CA ASP A 28 -5.26 -19.61 -1.20
C ASP A 28 -4.09 -20.57 -0.93
N CYS A 29 -2.87 -20.12 -1.24
CA CYS A 29 -1.63 -20.86 -0.92
C CYS A 29 -0.91 -20.19 0.24
N TYR A 30 -0.31 -21.01 1.11
CA TYR A 30 0.66 -20.55 2.09
C TYR A 30 2.07 -20.96 1.63
N ILE A 31 2.92 -19.97 1.34
CA ILE A 31 4.26 -20.16 0.80
C ILE A 31 5.28 -19.54 1.75
N SER A 32 6.21 -20.34 2.28
CA SER A 32 7.28 -19.77 3.11
C SER A 32 8.31 -19.02 2.28
N SER A 33 8.63 -19.51 1.08
CA SER A 33 9.56 -18.80 0.19
C SER A 33 9.19 -19.03 -1.26
N LEU A 34 9.08 -17.93 -2.04
CA LEU A 34 8.87 -17.95 -3.49
C LEU A 34 10.09 -17.37 -4.19
N THR A 35 10.79 -18.16 -5.01
CA THR A 35 11.91 -17.66 -5.82
C THR A 35 11.48 -17.42 -7.25
N LEU A 36 11.59 -16.16 -7.70
CA LEU A 36 11.34 -15.74 -9.08
C LEU A 36 12.63 -15.84 -9.90
N PRO A 37 12.64 -16.61 -11.02
CA PRO A 37 13.81 -16.77 -11.88
C PRO A 37 14.14 -15.50 -12.70
N ALA A 38 15.32 -15.48 -13.29
CA ALA A 38 15.80 -14.31 -14.04
C ALA A 38 14.96 -13.99 -15.29
N ASN A 39 14.27 -14.99 -15.86
CA ASN A 39 13.43 -14.85 -17.05
C ASN A 39 12.00 -14.33 -16.77
N VAL A 40 11.63 -14.06 -15.53
CA VAL A 40 10.37 -13.38 -15.19
C VAL A 40 10.49 -11.92 -15.57
N THR A 41 9.61 -11.45 -16.47
CA THR A 41 9.63 -10.09 -17.02
C THR A 41 8.39 -9.28 -16.68
N ALA A 42 7.32 -9.95 -16.26
CA ALA A 42 6.06 -9.34 -15.86
C ALA A 42 5.39 -10.14 -14.76
N LEU A 43 4.69 -9.42 -13.89
CA LEU A 43 3.89 -9.98 -12.81
C LEU A 43 2.46 -9.46 -12.94
N PRO A 44 1.45 -10.21 -12.51
CA PRO A 44 0.09 -9.67 -12.43
C PRO A 44 0.06 -8.48 -11.47
N ASN A 45 -0.84 -7.54 -11.70
CA ASN A 45 -0.97 -6.33 -10.88
C ASN A 45 -1.30 -6.63 -9.41
N PHE A 46 -1.71 -7.85 -9.10
CA PHE A 46 -2.11 -8.25 -7.76
C PHE A 46 -1.82 -9.73 -7.50
N PHE A 47 -1.05 -10.03 -6.44
CA PHE A 47 -0.88 -11.37 -5.89
C PHE A 47 -2.03 -11.67 -4.91
N GLY A 48 -3.28 -11.64 -5.39
CA GLY A 48 -4.46 -11.80 -4.55
C GLY A 48 -4.50 -13.14 -3.82
N GLY A 49 -4.72 -13.10 -2.51
CA GLY A 49 -4.89 -14.30 -1.69
C GLY A 49 -3.63 -15.16 -1.51
N LEU A 50 -2.46 -14.68 -1.93
CA LEU A 50 -1.19 -15.32 -1.65
C LEU A 50 -0.71 -14.96 -0.24
N SER A 51 -0.59 -15.96 0.63
CA SER A 51 0.15 -15.82 1.88
C SER A 51 1.60 -16.27 1.66
N VAL A 52 2.55 -15.34 1.70
CA VAL A 52 3.97 -15.62 1.50
C VAL A 52 4.80 -14.92 2.57
N GLU A 53 5.84 -15.61 3.12
CA GLU A 53 6.73 -14.99 4.12
C GLU A 53 7.84 -14.18 3.45
N GLU A 54 8.39 -14.67 2.33
CA GLU A 54 9.40 -13.95 1.55
C GLU A 54 9.30 -14.22 0.06
N ILE A 55 9.64 -13.20 -0.73
CA ILE A 55 9.80 -13.34 -2.18
C ILE A 55 11.26 -13.07 -2.52
N LEU A 56 11.92 -14.04 -3.11
CA LEU A 56 13.30 -13.94 -3.58
C LEU A 56 13.32 -13.73 -5.10
N VAL A 57 14.34 -13.07 -5.60
CA VAL A 57 14.53 -12.83 -7.03
C VAL A 57 15.94 -13.28 -7.41
N SER A 58 16.04 -14.16 -8.42
CA SER A 58 17.32 -14.67 -8.92
C SER A 58 18.24 -13.55 -9.39
N GLU A 59 19.54 -13.75 -9.14
CA GLU A 59 20.57 -12.87 -9.67
C GLU A 59 20.49 -12.85 -11.21
N GLY A 60 20.54 -11.66 -11.80
CA GLY A 60 20.39 -11.51 -13.25
C GLY A 60 18.99 -11.16 -13.73
N ASN A 61 17.94 -11.23 -12.91
CA ASN A 61 16.64 -10.67 -13.27
C ASN A 61 16.79 -9.19 -13.58
N LYS A 62 16.24 -8.74 -14.73
CA LYS A 62 16.39 -7.35 -15.21
C LYS A 62 15.24 -6.43 -14.77
N ALA A 63 14.11 -7.01 -14.40
CA ALA A 63 12.89 -6.27 -14.09
C ALA A 63 12.66 -6.11 -12.59
N PHE A 64 13.03 -7.11 -11.79
CA PHE A 64 12.69 -7.20 -10.38
C PHE A 64 13.91 -7.35 -9.48
N VAL A 65 13.75 -6.95 -8.24
CA VAL A 65 14.71 -7.14 -7.15
C VAL A 65 13.95 -7.43 -5.86
N SER A 66 14.52 -8.27 -5.03
CA SER A 66 14.06 -8.49 -3.66
C SER A 66 15.06 -7.88 -2.67
N VAL A 67 14.54 -7.19 -1.67
CA VAL A 67 15.31 -6.71 -0.53
C VAL A 67 14.58 -7.14 0.73
N GLU A 68 15.25 -7.91 1.58
CA GLU A 68 14.67 -8.46 2.81
C GLU A 68 13.34 -9.22 2.59
N GLY A 69 13.25 -9.93 1.48
CA GLY A 69 12.05 -10.71 1.11
C GLY A 69 10.92 -9.88 0.48
N VAL A 70 11.02 -8.55 0.45
CA VAL A 70 10.04 -7.64 -0.17
C VAL A 70 10.35 -7.48 -1.66
N LEU A 71 9.31 -7.51 -2.49
CA LEU A 71 9.44 -7.47 -3.94
C LEU A 71 9.30 -6.05 -4.49
N TYR A 72 10.24 -5.66 -5.34
CA TYR A 72 10.25 -4.37 -6.03
C TYR A 72 10.48 -4.55 -7.54
N SER A 73 9.98 -3.60 -8.34
CA SER A 73 10.55 -3.38 -9.67
C SER A 73 11.90 -2.67 -9.55
N LYS A 74 12.79 -2.90 -10.50
CA LYS A 74 14.04 -2.15 -10.60
C LYS A 74 13.81 -0.77 -11.22
N ASN A 75 14.49 0.25 -10.71
CA ASN A 75 14.68 1.52 -11.38
C ASN A 75 15.83 1.44 -12.39
N ALA A 76 16.17 2.55 -13.05
CA ALA A 76 17.23 2.61 -14.05
C ALA A 76 18.63 2.22 -13.52
N ASP A 77 18.87 2.41 -12.24
CA ASP A 77 20.14 2.08 -11.57
C ASP A 77 20.16 0.64 -11.02
N GLY A 78 19.06 -0.12 -11.19
CA GLY A 78 18.91 -1.47 -10.70
C GLY A 78 18.48 -1.59 -9.23
N ASN A 79 18.22 -0.47 -8.56
CA ASN A 79 17.74 -0.41 -7.19
C ASN A 79 16.21 -0.58 -7.11
N PRO A 80 15.62 -0.83 -5.91
CA PRO A 80 14.17 -0.77 -5.68
C PRO A 80 13.57 0.52 -6.24
N GLY A 81 12.62 0.41 -7.16
CA GLY A 81 11.94 1.54 -7.82
C GLY A 81 10.48 1.68 -7.45
N VAL A 82 9.70 0.60 -7.61
CA VAL A 82 8.31 0.51 -7.16
C VAL A 82 8.19 -0.64 -6.17
N LEU A 83 7.60 -0.42 -5.01
CA LEU A 83 7.25 -1.50 -4.08
C LEU A 83 6.03 -2.24 -4.63
N LEU A 84 6.22 -3.47 -5.05
CA LEU A 84 5.18 -4.28 -5.70
C LEU A 84 4.39 -5.12 -4.71
N VAL A 85 5.09 -5.83 -3.83
CA VAL A 85 4.47 -6.73 -2.84
C VAL A 85 5.28 -6.70 -1.55
N TYR A 86 4.64 -6.36 -0.46
CA TYR A 86 5.10 -6.65 0.89
C TYR A 86 4.48 -7.97 1.32
N PRO A 87 5.26 -9.03 1.57
CA PRO A 87 4.73 -10.36 1.84
C PRO A 87 3.82 -10.40 3.06
N SER A 88 2.62 -10.95 2.89
CA SER A 88 1.60 -10.99 3.95
C SER A 88 1.95 -11.90 5.14
N GLY A 89 2.91 -12.81 4.97
CA GLY A 89 3.42 -13.68 6.03
C GLY A 89 4.64 -13.13 6.77
N LYS A 90 5.12 -11.91 6.44
CA LYS A 90 6.17 -11.25 7.24
C LYS A 90 5.60 -10.80 8.58
N SER A 91 6.37 -11.01 9.63
CA SER A 91 6.00 -10.68 11.01
C SER A 91 6.65 -9.40 11.55
N ASP A 92 7.11 -8.51 10.65
CA ASP A 92 7.69 -7.23 11.06
C ASP A 92 6.59 -6.32 11.63
N GLU A 93 6.82 -5.73 12.79
CA GLU A 93 5.89 -4.76 13.39
C GLU A 93 6.02 -3.38 12.75
N SER A 94 7.19 -3.04 12.19
CA SER A 94 7.45 -1.76 11.54
C SER A 94 8.26 -1.91 10.27
N PHE A 95 7.99 -1.04 9.28
CA PHE A 95 8.72 -1.04 8.01
C PHE A 95 8.99 0.37 7.52
N THR A 96 10.24 0.63 7.13
CA THR A 96 10.63 1.86 6.43
C THR A 96 10.87 1.57 4.96
N ILE A 97 10.07 2.18 4.10
CA ILE A 97 10.22 2.01 2.65
C ILE A 97 11.57 2.63 2.20
N PRO A 98 12.38 1.93 1.38
CA PRO A 98 13.65 2.46 0.89
C PRO A 98 13.49 3.81 0.14
N GLY A 99 14.38 4.76 0.40
CA GLY A 99 14.36 6.10 -0.20
C GLY A 99 14.56 6.16 -1.73
N THR A 100 14.84 5.03 -2.38
CA THR A 100 14.87 4.90 -3.85
C THR A 100 13.50 4.58 -4.45
N VAL A 101 12.52 4.17 -3.62
CA VAL A 101 11.16 3.81 -4.05
C VAL A 101 10.39 5.08 -4.40
N THR A 102 9.77 5.09 -5.56
CA THR A 102 9.00 6.24 -6.08
C THR A 102 7.50 6.01 -6.09
N ALA A 103 7.06 4.76 -5.97
CA ALA A 103 5.65 4.39 -5.92
C ALA A 103 5.42 3.12 -5.09
N ILE A 104 4.24 3.03 -4.49
CA ILE A 104 3.70 1.83 -3.87
C ILE A 104 2.62 1.31 -4.81
N ALA A 105 2.71 0.05 -5.22
CA ALA A 105 1.77 -0.56 -6.16
C ALA A 105 0.38 -0.79 -5.54
N ASP A 106 -0.59 -1.06 -6.40
CA ASP A 106 -1.95 -1.43 -5.99
C ASP A 106 -1.91 -2.69 -5.11
N GLY A 107 -2.57 -2.63 -3.97
CA GLY A 107 -2.69 -3.74 -3.02
C GLY A 107 -1.39 -4.20 -2.36
N ALA A 108 -0.30 -3.45 -2.45
CA ALA A 108 1.04 -3.90 -2.02
C ALA A 108 1.13 -4.40 -0.56
N PHE A 109 0.30 -3.88 0.35
CA PHE A 109 0.19 -4.25 1.78
C PHE A 109 -1.23 -4.67 2.16
N LYS A 110 -2.09 -4.94 1.18
CA LYS A 110 -3.50 -5.25 1.44
C LYS A 110 -3.64 -6.47 2.35
N TYR A 111 -4.50 -6.38 3.37
CA TYR A 111 -4.78 -7.43 4.35
C TYR A 111 -3.58 -7.87 5.21
N HIS A 112 -2.50 -7.09 5.25
CA HIS A 112 -1.35 -7.44 6.09
C HIS A 112 -1.68 -7.32 7.58
N SER A 113 -1.47 -8.41 8.35
CA SER A 113 -1.95 -8.54 9.74
C SER A 113 -0.95 -8.13 10.82
N ASP A 114 0.35 -8.14 10.53
CA ASP A 114 1.39 -7.99 11.55
C ASP A 114 2.05 -6.61 11.53
N LEU A 115 2.09 -5.95 10.37
CA LEU A 115 2.67 -4.61 10.24
C LEU A 115 1.79 -3.55 10.86
N SER A 116 2.26 -2.93 11.93
CA SER A 116 1.55 -1.88 12.68
C SER A 116 2.02 -0.46 12.34
N GLU A 117 3.27 -0.29 11.90
CA GLU A 117 3.86 1.01 11.61
C GLU A 117 4.55 1.04 10.25
N ILE A 118 4.37 2.12 9.50
CA ILE A 118 5.05 2.31 8.22
C ILE A 118 5.57 3.73 8.06
N THR A 119 6.81 3.85 7.51
CA THR A 119 7.37 5.14 7.08
C THR A 119 7.43 5.19 5.56
N ILE A 120 6.78 6.23 4.99
CA ILE A 120 6.70 6.51 3.55
C ILE A 120 7.66 7.65 3.23
N PRO A 121 8.76 7.40 2.49
CA PRO A 121 9.79 8.40 2.23
C PRO A 121 9.33 9.50 1.27
N ALA A 122 10.04 10.63 1.30
CA ALA A 122 9.81 11.77 0.43
C ALA A 122 9.89 11.45 -1.08
N SER A 123 10.57 10.37 -1.45
CA SER A 123 10.71 9.90 -2.83
C SER A 123 9.40 9.35 -3.42
N VAL A 124 8.49 8.82 -2.57
CA VAL A 124 7.21 8.25 -3.02
C VAL A 124 6.28 9.37 -3.50
N THR A 125 5.84 9.24 -4.75
CA THR A 125 4.94 10.19 -5.43
C THR A 125 3.54 9.62 -5.66
N SER A 126 3.37 8.30 -5.53
CA SER A 126 2.06 7.66 -5.63
C SER A 126 1.92 6.47 -4.69
N ILE A 127 0.77 6.40 -4.05
CA ILE A 127 0.28 5.24 -3.31
C ILE A 127 -0.85 4.67 -4.15
N GLY A 128 -0.75 3.40 -4.53
CA GLY A 128 -1.67 2.72 -5.42
C GLY A 128 -3.04 2.46 -4.80
N LYS A 129 -3.96 2.02 -5.63
CA LYS A 129 -5.29 1.60 -5.21
C LYS A 129 -5.20 0.47 -4.19
N GLU A 130 -5.99 0.57 -3.10
CA GLU A 130 -6.06 -0.46 -2.05
C GLU A 130 -4.70 -0.81 -1.41
N ALA A 131 -3.69 0.05 -1.53
CA ALA A 131 -2.30 -0.29 -1.14
C ALA A 131 -2.18 -0.81 0.30
N PHE A 132 -2.94 -0.26 1.25
CA PHE A 132 -2.97 -0.65 2.67
C PHE A 132 -4.37 -1.08 3.13
N ARG A 133 -5.30 -1.33 2.20
CA ARG A 133 -6.68 -1.65 2.53
C ARG A 133 -6.77 -2.82 3.50
N GLU A 134 -7.54 -2.63 4.60
CA GLU A 134 -7.79 -3.64 5.62
C GLU A 134 -6.50 -4.26 6.20
N SER A 135 -5.40 -3.49 6.23
CA SER A 135 -4.19 -3.87 6.96
C SER A 135 -4.29 -3.48 8.44
N SER A 136 -3.48 -4.14 9.28
CA SER A 136 -3.43 -3.86 10.73
C SER A 136 -2.65 -2.59 11.09
N LEU A 137 -2.39 -1.69 10.14
CA LEU A 137 -1.68 -0.46 10.41
C LEU A 137 -2.39 0.40 11.47
N THR A 138 -1.62 0.82 12.46
CA THR A 138 -2.02 1.75 13.53
C THR A 138 -1.32 3.10 13.41
N ALA A 139 -0.20 3.16 12.67
CA ALA A 139 0.54 4.39 12.44
C ALA A 139 1.14 4.46 11.02
N VAL A 140 1.08 5.65 10.44
CA VAL A 140 1.76 5.99 9.19
C VAL A 140 2.54 7.28 9.37
N THR A 141 3.81 7.28 8.94
CA THR A 141 4.65 8.47 8.91
C THR A 141 4.97 8.82 7.47
N PHE A 142 4.69 10.06 7.08
CA PHE A 142 5.08 10.59 5.78
C PHE A 142 6.28 11.52 5.94
N GLU A 143 7.37 11.25 5.22
CA GLU A 143 8.46 12.21 5.16
C GLU A 143 8.10 13.42 4.29
N ASP A 144 8.56 14.59 4.71
CA ASP A 144 8.43 15.82 3.94
C ASP A 144 9.29 15.80 2.68
N GLY A 145 8.88 16.56 1.66
CA GLY A 145 9.61 16.66 0.40
C GLY A 145 8.88 17.53 -0.61
N ASP A 146 9.55 17.78 -1.73
CA ASP A 146 9.05 18.69 -2.77
C ASP A 146 8.23 17.99 -3.87
N LYS A 147 8.32 16.65 -3.96
CA LYS A 147 7.59 15.90 -4.98
C LYS A 147 6.15 15.70 -4.56
N LYS A 148 5.23 15.97 -5.47
CA LYS A 148 3.80 15.77 -5.27
C LYS A 148 3.48 14.32 -4.93
N LEU A 149 2.55 14.10 -3.99
CA LEU A 149 2.07 12.79 -3.60
C LEU A 149 0.58 12.66 -3.96
N THR A 150 0.23 11.57 -4.62
CA THR A 150 -1.15 11.16 -4.84
C THR A 150 -1.45 9.90 -4.04
N ILE A 151 -2.63 9.86 -3.40
CA ILE A 151 -3.12 8.71 -2.64
C ILE A 151 -4.29 8.13 -3.43
N GLY A 152 -4.17 6.86 -3.80
CA GLY A 152 -5.12 6.13 -4.64
C GLY A 152 -6.42 5.77 -3.93
N ASP A 153 -7.35 5.21 -4.70
CA ASP A 153 -8.66 4.80 -4.19
C ASP A 153 -8.50 3.67 -3.15
N TYR A 154 -9.27 3.73 -2.07
CA TYR A 154 -9.26 2.76 -0.97
C TYR A 154 -7.88 2.57 -0.31
N ALA A 155 -6.94 3.50 -0.49
CA ALA A 155 -5.53 3.27 -0.13
C ALA A 155 -5.32 2.89 1.33
N PHE A 156 -6.04 3.50 2.27
CA PHE A 156 -5.99 3.22 3.72
C PHE A 156 -7.35 2.78 4.29
N CYS A 157 -8.30 2.44 3.42
CA CYS A 157 -9.64 2.03 3.83
C CYS A 157 -9.58 0.84 4.81
N GLY A 158 -10.32 0.94 5.93
CA GLY A 158 -10.42 -0.14 6.92
C GLY A 158 -9.16 -0.34 7.77
N THR A 159 -8.22 0.63 7.81
CA THR A 159 -7.07 0.57 8.71
C THR A 159 -7.40 1.07 10.12
N SER A 160 -6.57 0.68 11.11
CA SER A 160 -6.73 1.09 12.51
C SER A 160 -5.88 2.32 12.88
N ILE A 161 -5.48 3.14 11.91
CA ILE A 161 -4.63 4.31 12.14
C ILE A 161 -5.41 5.36 12.96
N ALA A 162 -4.83 5.78 14.09
CA ALA A 162 -5.47 6.75 14.98
C ALA A 162 -5.17 8.21 14.62
N SER A 163 -4.06 8.46 13.93
CA SER A 163 -3.64 9.80 13.48
C SER A 163 -3.09 9.74 12.06
N VAL A 164 -3.63 10.57 11.17
CA VAL A 164 -3.13 10.78 9.81
C VAL A 164 -2.73 12.24 9.65
N GLU A 165 -1.44 12.47 9.44
CA GLU A 165 -0.87 13.76 9.12
C GLU A 165 -0.35 13.74 7.68
N LEU A 166 -1.20 14.12 6.72
CA LEU A 166 -0.78 14.22 5.32
C LEU A 166 0.20 15.38 5.13
N PRO A 167 1.33 15.15 4.43
CA PRO A 167 2.34 16.18 4.21
C PRO A 167 1.83 17.28 3.26
N ALA A 168 2.46 18.46 3.30
CA ALA A 168 2.11 19.57 2.41
C ALA A 168 2.20 19.21 0.90
N ARG A 169 2.96 18.18 0.56
CA ARG A 169 3.12 17.66 -0.81
C ARG A 169 1.98 16.74 -1.27
N ALA A 170 1.10 16.30 -0.37
CA ALA A 170 -0.07 15.49 -0.72
C ALA A 170 -1.10 16.37 -1.45
N GLN A 171 -1.50 15.94 -2.67
CA GLN A 171 -2.39 16.74 -3.50
C GLN A 171 -3.74 16.09 -3.77
N LYS A 172 -3.78 14.78 -3.88
CA LYS A 172 -4.99 14.05 -4.19
C LYS A 172 -5.24 12.95 -3.19
N LEU A 173 -6.47 12.91 -2.69
CA LEU A 173 -7.04 11.80 -1.95
C LEU A 173 -8.07 11.11 -2.86
N GLY A 174 -7.88 9.81 -3.10
CA GLY A 174 -8.73 8.99 -3.97
C GLY A 174 -10.10 8.70 -3.38
N GLU A 175 -10.91 7.99 -4.15
CA GLU A 175 -12.23 7.50 -3.72
C GLU A 175 -12.06 6.50 -2.56
N TYR A 176 -12.86 6.64 -1.47
CA TYR A 176 -12.78 5.82 -0.25
C TYR A 176 -11.39 5.75 0.40
N ALA A 177 -10.48 6.68 0.11
CA ALA A 177 -9.07 6.53 0.47
C ALA A 177 -8.80 6.46 1.97
N LEU A 178 -9.61 7.10 2.81
CA LEU A 178 -9.58 7.08 4.27
C LEU A 178 -10.94 6.63 4.85
N ALA A 179 -11.73 5.87 4.11
CA ALA A 179 -13.01 5.36 4.58
C ALA A 179 -12.84 4.22 5.60
N ASP A 180 -13.88 4.00 6.43
CA ASP A 180 -13.93 2.93 7.42
C ASP A 180 -12.73 2.91 8.40
N MET A 181 -12.21 4.10 8.73
CA MET A 181 -11.12 4.26 9.69
C MET A 181 -11.69 4.56 11.08
N SER A 182 -12.27 3.55 11.72
CA SER A 182 -13.01 3.67 12.98
C SER A 182 -12.18 4.15 14.18
N GLN A 183 -10.85 4.15 14.10
CA GLN A 183 -9.95 4.61 15.16
C GLN A 183 -9.43 6.03 14.92
N LEU A 184 -9.69 6.62 13.75
CA LEU A 184 -9.16 7.93 13.38
C LEU A 184 -9.70 9.03 14.29
N SER A 185 -8.81 9.75 14.94
CA SER A 185 -9.13 10.84 15.89
C SER A 185 -8.37 12.13 15.58
N VAL A 186 -7.31 12.04 14.80
CA VAL A 186 -6.51 13.21 14.37
C VAL A 186 -6.32 13.13 12.86
N LEU A 187 -6.69 14.19 12.14
CA LEU A 187 -6.53 14.29 10.70
C LEU A 187 -6.02 15.69 10.30
N THR A 188 -4.87 15.70 9.63
CA THR A 188 -4.34 16.89 8.96
C THR A 188 -4.26 16.62 7.46
N LEU A 189 -4.93 17.42 6.64
CA LEU A 189 -5.04 17.22 5.20
C LEU A 189 -3.87 17.79 4.38
N GLY A 190 -2.91 18.46 5.02
CA GLY A 190 -1.71 18.98 4.34
C GLY A 190 -2.04 19.89 3.17
N GLY A 191 -1.50 19.57 1.99
CA GLY A 191 -1.68 20.37 0.76
C GLY A 191 -2.72 19.80 -0.21
N ILE A 192 -3.71 19.03 0.27
CA ILE A 192 -4.73 18.40 -0.56
C ILE A 192 -5.46 19.43 -1.42
N GLU A 193 -5.55 19.16 -2.73
CA GLU A 193 -6.28 19.94 -3.72
C GLU A 193 -7.59 19.27 -4.11
N THR A 194 -7.65 17.92 -4.08
CA THR A 194 -8.84 17.14 -4.45
C THR A 194 -9.12 16.05 -3.43
N ILE A 195 -10.37 15.98 -2.98
CA ILE A 195 -10.92 14.94 -2.11
C ILE A 195 -11.87 14.08 -2.94
N GLY A 196 -11.61 12.79 -3.06
CA GLY A 196 -12.41 11.85 -3.83
C GLY A 196 -13.79 11.60 -3.23
N ALA A 197 -14.67 10.97 -4.02
CA ALA A 197 -15.97 10.53 -3.53
C ALA A 197 -15.78 9.53 -2.38
N HIS A 198 -16.66 9.62 -1.37
CA HIS A 198 -16.63 8.70 -0.21
C HIS A 198 -15.30 8.68 0.57
N ALA A 199 -14.43 9.68 0.39
CA ALA A 199 -13.05 9.64 0.91
C ALA A 199 -12.95 9.43 2.42
N PHE A 200 -13.95 9.85 3.19
CA PHE A 200 -14.06 9.74 4.65
C PHE A 200 -15.35 9.04 5.10
N GLU A 201 -15.94 8.22 4.24
CA GLU A 201 -17.16 7.48 4.59
C GLU A 201 -16.91 6.56 5.78
N GLU A 202 -17.84 6.52 6.73
CA GLU A 202 -17.77 5.75 7.97
C GLU A 202 -16.48 5.97 8.79
N THR A 203 -15.86 7.16 8.65
CA THR A 203 -14.58 7.49 9.29
C THR A 203 -14.79 8.25 10.59
N GLY A 204 -13.85 8.07 11.52
CA GLY A 204 -13.81 8.73 12.81
C GLY A 204 -14.21 7.81 13.96
N ASN A 205 -13.63 8.07 15.13
CA ASN A 205 -13.98 7.36 16.33
C ASN A 205 -15.05 8.12 17.13
N TRP A 206 -15.70 7.43 18.04
CA TRP A 206 -16.76 7.96 18.91
C TRP A 206 -16.32 9.07 19.90
N ARG A 207 -15.06 9.53 19.83
CA ARG A 207 -14.53 10.65 20.61
C ARG A 207 -14.60 11.99 19.86
N GLY A 208 -15.08 11.95 18.63
CA GLY A 208 -15.18 13.11 17.76
C GLY A 208 -13.90 13.40 16.96
N LEU A 209 -14.07 13.64 15.68
CA LEU A 209 -13.01 14.04 14.75
C LEU A 209 -13.33 15.45 14.23
N ASN A 210 -12.37 16.36 14.31
CA ASN A 210 -12.48 17.68 13.70
C ASN A 210 -11.68 17.71 12.41
N ILE A 211 -12.35 17.99 11.28
CA ILE A 211 -11.73 18.04 9.96
C ILE A 211 -11.64 19.50 9.52
N VAL A 212 -10.43 19.98 9.27
CA VAL A 212 -10.20 21.28 8.66
C VAL A 212 -9.90 21.08 7.18
N ILE A 213 -10.75 21.63 6.33
CA ILE A 213 -10.56 21.62 4.89
C ILE A 213 -9.57 22.72 4.50
N PRO A 214 -8.36 22.39 4.00
CA PRO A 214 -7.39 23.42 3.66
C PRO A 214 -7.87 24.28 2.47
N ALA A 215 -7.44 25.55 2.45
CA ALA A 215 -7.80 26.48 1.38
C ALA A 215 -7.27 26.07 -0.02
N THR A 216 -6.42 25.06 -0.08
CA THR A 216 -5.92 24.43 -1.32
C THR A 216 -6.96 23.54 -1.98
N VAL A 217 -7.99 23.07 -1.27
CA VAL A 217 -9.03 22.17 -1.82
C VAL A 217 -9.88 22.93 -2.83
N THR A 218 -9.95 22.39 -4.03
CA THR A 218 -10.74 22.92 -5.15
C THR A 218 -11.89 21.99 -5.54
N GLU A 219 -11.86 20.74 -5.07
CA GLU A 219 -12.88 19.74 -5.40
C GLU A 219 -13.10 18.78 -4.22
N ILE A 220 -14.36 18.52 -3.90
CA ILE A 220 -14.80 17.50 -2.94
C ILE A 220 -15.82 16.63 -3.66
N GLY A 221 -15.56 15.34 -3.73
CA GLY A 221 -16.40 14.36 -4.42
C GLY A 221 -17.70 14.05 -3.69
N ASP A 222 -18.59 13.36 -4.39
CA ASP A 222 -19.88 12.96 -3.86
C ASP A 222 -19.72 12.08 -2.61
N PHE A 223 -20.58 12.31 -1.61
CA PHE A 223 -20.61 11.52 -0.38
C PHE A 223 -19.28 11.48 0.41
N ALA A 224 -18.37 12.43 0.18
CA ALA A 224 -17.03 12.42 0.79
C ALA A 224 -17.04 12.23 2.32
N PHE A 225 -18.09 12.66 3.01
CA PHE A 225 -18.28 12.56 4.47
C PHE A 225 -19.55 11.77 4.83
N ASN A 226 -20.03 10.89 3.95
CA ASN A 226 -21.22 10.09 4.22
C ASN A 226 -21.02 9.19 5.44
N GLU A 227 -22.03 9.09 6.31
CA GLU A 227 -21.98 8.25 7.52
C GLU A 227 -20.76 8.48 8.44
N ALA A 228 -20.09 9.63 8.30
CA ALA A 228 -19.03 10.06 9.20
C ALA A 228 -19.64 10.59 10.52
N GLU A 229 -20.41 9.75 11.22
CA GLU A 229 -21.25 10.13 12.39
C GLU A 229 -20.43 10.67 13.58
N ASN A 230 -19.15 10.34 13.63
CA ASN A 230 -18.25 10.74 14.71
C ASN A 230 -17.42 11.99 14.39
N VAL A 231 -17.71 12.67 13.27
CA VAL A 231 -17.10 13.96 12.94
C VAL A 231 -17.86 15.07 13.66
N GLU A 232 -17.17 15.78 14.57
CA GLU A 232 -17.77 16.88 15.34
C GLU A 232 -17.91 18.17 14.53
N SER A 233 -16.94 18.43 13.66
CA SER A 233 -16.94 19.64 12.83
C SER A 233 -16.15 19.46 11.53
N ILE A 234 -16.60 20.13 10.49
CA ILE A 234 -15.90 20.32 9.23
C ILE A 234 -15.84 21.83 8.97
N THR A 235 -14.64 22.40 8.86
CA THR A 235 -14.42 23.85 8.68
C THR A 235 -13.44 24.16 7.56
#